data_14a7a885ac7e705b428a4bc1ff93ec2e
#
_entry.id   14a7a885ac7e705b428a4bc1ff93ec2e
#
_cell.length_a   1.000
_cell.length_b   1.000
_cell.length_c   1.000
_cell.angle_alpha   90.00
_cell.angle_beta   90.00
_cell.angle_gamma   90.00
#
_symmetry.space_group_name_H-M   'P 1'
#
loop_
_entity.id
_entity.type
_entity.pdbx_description
1 polymer ?
#
loop_
_entity_poly.entity_id
_entity_poly.type
_entity_poly.pdbx_seq_one_letter_code
_entity_poly.pdbx_strand_id
1 'polypeptide(L)'
;MSDTPAYVKNLKKESVVQSVINCLTDAMRNKELKPGDRIPPEPELAASMGVARSSVREAIKILSYLGVLESKRSEGTFVCSGFQESMIDPMIYGIILNQDSFDNLM
;
A
#
# COMPACT_ATOMS: atom_id res chain seq x y z
N MET A 1 -29.41 -9.83 -11.35
CA MET A 1 -28.93 -10.08 -11.96
C MET A 1 -27.87 -10.24 -11.64
N SER A 2 -27.73 -10.73 -11.54
CA SER A 2 -26.79 -11.01 -11.19
C SER A 2 -25.76 -10.82 -11.80
N ASP A 3 -25.70 -10.15 -12.49
CA ASP A 3 -24.69 -9.99 -13.26
C ASP A 3 -23.76 -9.06 -12.73
N THR A 4 -23.19 -9.24 -11.58
CA THR A 4 -22.08 -8.45 -11.07
C THR A 4 -20.89 -8.71 -11.98
N PRO A 5 -20.45 -7.72 -12.70
CA PRO A 5 -19.27 -7.91 -13.56
C PRO A 5 -18.04 -8.27 -12.75
N ALA A 6 -17.13 -8.95 -13.40
CA ALA A 6 -15.91 -9.38 -12.75
C ALA A 6 -15.10 -8.21 -12.19
N TYR A 7 -15.16 -7.06 -12.83
CA TYR A 7 -14.38 -5.92 -12.35
C TYR A 7 -14.87 -5.38 -11.01
N VAL A 8 -16.10 -5.69 -10.63
CA VAL A 8 -16.59 -5.30 -9.32
C VAL A 8 -15.86 -6.08 -8.24
N LYS A 9 -15.52 -7.32 -8.49
CA LYS A 9 -14.72 -8.11 -7.57
C LYS A 9 -13.31 -7.56 -7.48
N ASN A 10 -12.78 -7.10 -8.59
CA ASN A 10 -11.45 -6.49 -8.61
C ASN A 10 -11.43 -5.23 -7.77
N LEU A 11 -12.49 -4.46 -7.80
CA LEU A 11 -12.59 -3.27 -6.97
C LEU A 11 -12.52 -3.60 -5.50
N LYS A 12 -13.16 -4.69 -5.08
CA LYS A 12 -13.09 -5.12 -3.71
C LYS A 12 -11.66 -5.47 -3.33
N LYS A 13 -10.97 -6.19 -4.19
CA LYS A 13 -9.60 -6.56 -3.96
C LYS A 13 -8.72 -5.33 -3.86
N GLU A 14 -8.95 -4.36 -4.74
CA GLU A 14 -8.22 -3.12 -4.72
C GLU A 14 -8.49 -2.35 -3.43
N SER A 15 -9.73 -2.42 -2.93
CA SER A 15 -10.08 -1.77 -1.69
C SER A 15 -9.27 -2.30 -0.51
N VAL A 16 -9.01 -3.61 -0.49
CA VAL A 16 -8.21 -4.20 0.58
C VAL A 16 -6.77 -3.69 0.48
N VAL A 17 -6.20 -3.69 -0.72
CA VAL A 17 -4.85 -3.19 -0.93
C VAL A 17 -4.79 -1.72 -0.54
N GLN A 18 -5.78 -0.94 -0.97
CA GLN A 18 -5.83 0.48 -0.65
C GLN A 18 -5.92 0.70 0.86
N SER A 19 -6.68 -0.15 1.56
CA SER A 19 -6.79 -0.05 3.01
C SER A 19 -5.45 -0.30 3.69
N VAL A 20 -4.68 -1.26 3.18
CA VAL A 20 -3.35 -1.52 3.73
C VAL A 20 -2.45 -0.32 3.49
N ILE A 21 -2.49 0.25 2.29
CA ILE A 21 -1.70 1.44 1.97
C ILE A 21 -2.08 2.58 2.92
N ASN A 22 -3.37 2.80 3.10
CA ASN A 22 -3.85 3.86 3.98
C ASN A 22 -3.40 3.65 5.41
N CYS A 23 -3.42 2.42 5.89
CA CYS A 23 -3.01 2.10 7.23
C CYS A 23 -1.53 2.46 7.45
N LEU A 24 -0.69 2.10 6.49
CA LEU A 24 0.74 2.39 6.59
C LEU A 24 1.02 3.89 6.46
N THR A 25 0.34 4.55 5.52
CA THR A 25 0.58 5.98 5.33
C THR A 25 0.01 6.80 6.48
N ASP A 26 -1.07 6.34 7.11
CA ASP A 26 -1.58 7.00 8.31
C ASP A 26 -0.58 6.88 9.45
N ALA A 27 0.08 5.73 9.59
CA ALA A 27 1.11 5.56 10.60
C ALA A 27 2.26 6.54 10.36
N MET A 28 2.60 6.78 9.11
CA MET A 28 3.63 7.76 8.77
C MET A 28 3.16 9.18 9.07
N ARG A 29 1.90 9.47 8.74
CA ARG A 29 1.33 10.79 8.98
C ARG A 29 1.26 11.10 10.48
N ASN A 30 0.97 10.08 11.27
CA ASN A 30 0.89 10.21 12.72
C ASN A 30 2.24 10.06 13.40
N LYS A 31 3.30 9.89 12.61
CA LYS A 31 4.67 9.77 13.11
C LYS A 31 4.92 8.52 13.93
N GLU A 32 4.08 7.51 13.73
CA GLU A 32 4.32 6.20 14.30
C GLU A 32 5.37 5.46 13.49
N LEU A 33 5.46 5.77 12.20
CA LEU A 33 6.52 5.27 11.33
C LEU A 33 7.26 6.47 10.78
N LYS A 34 8.54 6.54 11.04
CA LYS A 34 9.38 7.66 10.62
C LYS A 34 10.34 7.22 9.52
N PRO A 35 10.88 8.16 8.76
CA PRO A 35 11.90 7.81 7.77
C PRO A 35 13.00 6.98 8.41
N GLY A 36 13.35 5.88 7.77
CA GLY A 36 14.36 4.96 8.27
C GLY A 36 13.84 3.84 9.16
N ASP A 37 12.59 3.93 9.61
CA ASP A 37 12.03 2.90 10.46
C ASP A 37 11.71 1.65 9.67
N ARG A 38 11.85 0.50 10.32
CA ARG A 38 11.50 -0.77 9.73
C ARG A 38 10.03 -1.05 9.98
N ILE A 39 9.32 -1.53 8.96
CA ILE A 39 7.95 -1.97 9.15
C ILE A 39 7.93 -3.43 9.53
N PRO A 40 6.85 -3.90 10.19
CA PRO A 40 6.76 -5.31 10.55
C PRO A 40 6.78 -6.21 9.30
N PRO A 41 7.22 -7.46 9.44
CA PRO A 41 7.21 -8.40 8.32
C PRO A 41 5.80 -8.63 7.77
N GLU A 42 5.73 -8.98 6.49
CA GLU A 42 4.44 -9.20 5.83
C GLU A 42 3.48 -10.12 6.58
N PRO A 43 3.93 -11.30 7.07
CA PRO A 43 3.01 -12.16 7.79
C PRO A 43 2.44 -11.52 9.05
N GLU A 44 3.26 -10.75 9.73
CA GLU A 44 2.84 -10.08 10.94
C GLU A 44 1.84 -8.97 10.64
N LEU A 45 2.10 -8.19 9.60
CA LEU A 45 1.18 -7.15 9.17
C LEU A 45 -0.15 -7.76 8.74
N ALA A 46 -0.09 -8.85 7.97
CA ALA A 46 -1.31 -9.50 7.50
C ALA A 46 -2.16 -9.98 8.66
N ALA A 47 -1.54 -10.60 9.65
CA ALA A 47 -2.25 -11.09 10.82
C ALA A 47 -2.85 -9.94 11.61
N SER A 48 -2.09 -8.87 11.81
CA SER A 48 -2.55 -7.73 12.60
C SER A 48 -3.69 -6.99 11.92
N MET A 49 -3.65 -6.90 10.60
CA MET A 49 -4.68 -6.19 9.85
C MET A 49 -5.86 -7.07 9.47
N GLY A 50 -5.73 -8.38 9.64
CA GLY A 50 -6.81 -9.30 9.27
C GLY A 50 -7.00 -9.42 7.77
N VAL A 51 -5.91 -9.34 7.01
CA VAL A 51 -5.98 -9.42 5.55
C VAL A 51 -5.01 -10.49 5.04
N ALA A 52 -5.13 -10.82 3.76
CA ALA A 52 -4.26 -11.81 3.15
C ALA A 52 -2.85 -11.25 2.97
N ARG A 53 -1.85 -12.12 3.07
CA ARG A 53 -0.45 -11.70 2.84
C ARG A 53 -0.26 -11.11 1.45
N SER A 54 -0.98 -11.66 0.47
CA SER A 54 -0.86 -11.15 -0.91
C SER A 54 -1.27 -9.69 -1.00
N SER A 55 -2.28 -9.28 -0.21
CA SER A 55 -2.71 -7.89 -0.19
C SER A 55 -1.66 -6.99 0.43
N VAL A 56 -1.03 -7.45 1.51
CA VAL A 56 0.06 -6.71 2.14
C VAL A 56 1.23 -6.58 1.19
N ARG A 57 1.59 -7.70 0.54
CA ARG A 57 2.71 -7.68 -0.40
C ARG A 57 2.47 -6.72 -1.55
N GLU A 58 1.25 -6.71 -2.06
CA GLU A 58 0.89 -5.81 -3.15
C GLU A 58 1.03 -4.35 -2.72
N ALA A 59 0.52 -4.03 -1.53
CA ALA A 59 0.62 -2.67 -0.99
C ALA A 59 2.07 -2.25 -0.82
N ILE A 60 2.91 -3.15 -0.31
CA ILE A 60 4.33 -2.85 -0.12
C ILE A 60 5.01 -2.63 -1.46
N LYS A 61 4.66 -3.43 -2.46
CA LYS A 61 5.22 -3.24 -3.81
C LYS A 61 4.88 -1.87 -4.36
N ILE A 62 3.64 -1.46 -4.21
CA ILE A 62 3.20 -0.16 -4.71
C ILE A 62 3.98 0.95 -4.01
N LEU A 63 4.06 0.89 -2.68
CA LEU A 63 4.75 1.91 -1.93
C LEU A 63 6.26 1.92 -2.21
N SER A 64 6.83 0.75 -2.47
CA SER A 64 8.24 0.67 -2.85
C SER A 64 8.47 1.29 -4.22
N TYR A 65 7.57 1.03 -5.15
CA TYR A 65 7.65 1.60 -6.48
C TYR A 65 7.61 3.13 -6.43
N LEU A 66 6.81 3.67 -5.52
CA LEU A 66 6.66 5.12 -5.38
C LEU A 66 7.77 5.77 -4.56
N GLY A 67 8.68 4.97 -4.02
CA GLY A 67 9.78 5.52 -3.24
C GLY A 67 9.44 5.81 -1.80
N VAL A 68 8.32 5.29 -1.30
CA VAL A 68 7.93 5.48 0.09
C VAL A 68 8.61 4.45 0.98
N LEU A 69 8.70 3.22 0.50
CA LEU A 69 9.35 2.13 1.21
C LEU A 69 10.51 1.61 0.40
N GLU A 70 11.45 0.96 1.07
CA GLU A 70 12.52 0.27 0.37
C GLU A 70 12.81 -1.04 1.06
N SER A 71 12.99 -2.08 0.27
CA SER A 71 13.32 -3.39 0.79
C SER A 71 14.83 -3.54 0.82
N LYS A 72 15.35 -3.98 1.97
CA LYS A 72 16.78 -4.25 2.09
C LYS A 72 16.92 -5.75 2.30
N ARG A 73 17.71 -6.36 1.43
CA ARG A 73 17.90 -7.79 1.45
C ARG A 73 18.33 -8.26 2.84
N SER A 74 17.65 -9.25 3.36
CA SER A 74 17.92 -9.85 4.66
C SER A 74 17.64 -8.97 5.85
N GLU A 75 17.30 -7.72 5.66
CA GLU A 75 17.04 -6.80 6.78
C GLU A 75 15.58 -6.44 6.94
N GLY A 76 14.82 -6.46 5.86
CA GLY A 76 13.40 -6.17 5.90
C GLY A 76 13.04 -4.99 5.03
N THR A 77 11.87 -4.42 5.29
CA THR A 77 11.36 -3.28 4.55
C THR A 77 11.33 -2.07 5.46
N PHE A 78 11.81 -0.97 4.94
CA PHE A 78 12.00 0.26 5.72
C PHE A 78 11.33 1.44 5.05
N VAL A 79 10.96 2.44 5.83
CA VAL A 79 10.50 3.71 5.28
C VAL A 79 11.71 4.42 4.70
N CYS A 80 11.60 4.87 3.46
CA CYS A 80 12.73 5.54 2.80
C CYS A 80 13.16 6.75 3.60
N SER A 81 14.46 6.93 3.76
CA SER A 81 14.98 8.01 4.58
C SER A 81 14.75 9.39 3.98
N GLY A 82 14.50 9.46 2.67
CA GLY A 82 14.20 10.75 2.03
C GLY A 82 12.73 11.08 1.98
N PHE A 83 11.89 10.20 2.52
CA PHE A 83 10.45 10.41 2.46
C PHE A 83 10.01 11.54 3.38
N GLN A 84 9.11 12.38 2.88
CA GLN A 84 8.53 13.47 3.66
C GLN A 84 7.04 13.27 3.78
N GLU A 85 6.55 13.52 4.98
CA GLU A 85 5.15 13.36 5.31
C GLU A 85 4.23 14.14 4.37
N SER A 86 4.66 15.30 3.93
CA SER A 86 3.87 16.13 3.04
C SER A 86 3.61 15.50 1.67
N MET A 87 4.31 14.42 1.35
CA MET A 87 4.15 13.74 0.08
C MET A 87 3.07 12.67 0.10
N ILE A 88 2.52 12.38 1.28
CA ILE A 88 1.57 11.28 1.42
C ILE A 88 0.31 11.46 0.59
N ASP A 89 -0.36 12.59 0.74
CA ASP A 89 -1.62 12.81 0.03
C ASP A 89 -1.49 12.79 -1.48
N PRO A 90 -0.51 13.50 -2.06
CA PRO A 90 -0.32 13.42 -3.51
C PRO A 90 -0.02 12.03 -4.00
N MET A 91 0.72 11.23 -3.23
CA MET A 91 1.04 9.87 -3.62
C MET A 91 -0.18 8.97 -3.63
N ILE A 92 -1.00 9.06 -2.61
CA ILE A 92 -2.21 8.26 -2.53
C ILE A 92 -3.14 8.61 -3.68
N TYR A 93 -3.27 9.91 -3.95
CA TYR A 93 -4.09 10.37 -5.05
C TYR A 93 -3.56 9.83 -6.39
N GLY A 94 -2.25 9.83 -6.54
CA GLY A 94 -1.62 9.30 -7.74
C GLY A 94 -1.87 7.80 -7.93
N ILE A 95 -1.87 7.05 -6.84
CA ILE A 95 -2.17 5.62 -6.89
C ILE A 95 -3.59 5.40 -7.39
N ILE A 96 -4.54 6.16 -6.85
CA ILE A 96 -5.93 6.04 -7.25
C ILE A 96 -6.09 6.37 -8.72
N LEU A 97 -5.46 7.43 -9.18
CA LEU A 97 -5.54 7.82 -10.58
C LEU A 97 -4.94 6.76 -11.48
N ASN A 98 -3.82 6.18 -11.08
CA ASN A 98 -3.19 5.15 -11.88
C ASN A 98 -4.06 3.91 -11.98
N GLN A 99 -4.72 3.54 -10.92
CA GLN A 99 -5.63 2.41 -10.94
C GLN A 99 -6.79 2.68 -11.88
N ASP A 100 -7.33 3.88 -11.83
CA ASP A 100 -8.41 4.27 -12.73
C ASP A 100 -7.94 4.21 -14.17
N SER A 101 -6.73 4.66 -14.44
CA SER A 101 -6.19 4.62 -15.78
C SER A 101 -6.05 3.21 -16.29
N PHE A 102 -5.59 2.30 -15.45
CA PHE A 102 -5.48 0.90 -15.83
C PHE A 102 -6.86 0.32 -16.13
N ASP A 103 -7.84 0.61 -15.30
CA ASP A 103 -9.18 0.11 -15.50
C ASP A 103 -9.74 0.62 -16.82
N ASN A 104 -9.48 1.86 -17.16
CA ASN A 104 -9.97 2.42 -18.41
C ASN A 104 -9.31 1.80 -19.63
N LEU A 105 -8.08 1.34 -19.49
CA LEU A 105 -7.37 0.74 -20.61
C LEU A 105 -7.78 -0.70 -20.83
N MET A 106 -8.37 -1.32 -19.83
CA MET A 106 -8.80 -2.70 -19.93
C MET A 106 -10.20 -2.78 -20.51
#